data_13ca72f5bfa04aba01bb472cf87f9a08
#
_entry.id   13ca72f5bfa04aba01bb472cf87f9a08
#
_cell.length_a   1.000
_cell.length_b   1.000
_cell.length_c   1.000
_cell.angle_alpha   90.00
_cell.angle_beta   90.00
_cell.angle_gamma   90.00
#
_symmetry.space_group_name_H-M   'P 1'
#
loop_
_entity.id
_entity.type
_entity.pdbx_description
1 polymer ?
#
loop_
_entity_poly.entity_id
_entity_poly.type
_entity_poly.pdbx_seq_one_letter_code
_entity_poly.pdbx_strand_id
1 'polypeptide(L)'
;MEVDHEVDGHGAAVQLWESGPTLEGILKVTEGHIPFRGHQTWYRVTGELGSGKFPVVTLHGGPGAAHNYLTTYGRLAERGCAVIHYDQLGCGRSTHLPSAPTQFWTPRLFLDELENLTRHLGIADAYQLVGRSWGGMLGAEHGITRPKGLKALVIANSPASMTLWVEEANRLRSLLPPEVQQTLLKHEADGTTNAQDYADAVRVFYDRHLCRVPWPPEVAASFAQIEKDPTVYHTMNGPSEFHVVGSLKTWDITKQLHKITAPTLLISGRHDEATPKVVQQFADGIKHAEWVIFQNSSHLPHVEETQRCMQVVGDFLDKHQA
;
A
#
# COMPACT_ATOMS: atom_id res chain seq x y z
N MET A 1 3.10 54.86 34.46
CA MET A 1 3.90 54.21 33.41
C MET A 1 3.52 52.74 33.46
N GLU A 2 2.41 52.47 32.77
CA GLU A 2 1.85 51.12 32.59
C GLU A 2 2.65 50.41 31.52
N VAL A 3 2.95 49.14 31.74
CA VAL A 3 3.55 48.24 30.75
C VAL A 3 2.55 47.15 30.51
N ASP A 4 1.89 47.22 29.34
CA ASP A 4 1.00 46.20 28.82
C ASP A 4 1.78 44.94 28.52
N HIS A 5 1.29 43.79 29.02
CA HIS A 5 1.69 42.46 28.61
C HIS A 5 0.70 41.95 27.56
N GLU A 6 1.08 42.03 26.29
CA GLU A 6 0.46 41.28 25.23
C GLU A 6 0.90 39.81 25.32
N VAL A 7 -0.09 38.92 25.34
CA VAL A 7 0.10 37.47 25.31
C VAL A 7 0.03 37.03 23.87
N ASP A 8 1.18 36.64 23.31
CA ASP A 8 1.28 36.15 21.96
C ASP A 8 0.70 34.75 21.83
N GLY A 9 -0.16 34.61 20.81
CA GLY A 9 -0.84 33.38 20.43
C GLY A 9 0.12 32.35 19.81
N HIS A 10 -0.21 31.11 20.03
CA HIS A 10 0.47 29.93 19.46
C HIS A 10 0.45 29.93 17.93
N GLY A 11 1.50 30.44 17.33
CA GLY A 11 1.84 30.18 15.94
C GLY A 11 2.60 28.87 15.81
N ALA A 12 1.92 27.78 15.50
CA ALA A 12 2.58 26.58 15.01
C ALA A 12 3.21 26.91 13.64
N ALA A 13 4.52 27.01 13.60
CA ALA A 13 5.26 27.18 12.36
C ALA A 13 5.03 25.94 11.46
N VAL A 14 4.27 26.14 10.38
CA VAL A 14 4.21 25.20 9.28
C VAL A 14 5.61 25.20 8.65
N GLN A 15 6.41 24.19 8.93
CA GLN A 15 7.65 23.94 8.21
C GLN A 15 7.30 23.64 6.76
N LEU A 16 7.44 24.63 5.90
CA LEU A 16 7.42 24.43 4.45
C LEU A 16 8.60 23.52 4.12
N TRP A 17 8.30 22.35 3.57
CA TRP A 17 9.27 21.42 3.06
C TRP A 17 9.96 22.07 1.86
N GLU A 18 11.19 22.49 2.03
CA GLU A 18 12.07 22.70 0.89
C GLU A 18 12.22 21.34 0.21
N SER A 19 11.83 21.26 -1.05
CA SER A 19 12.07 20.12 -1.91
C SER A 19 13.59 19.91 -2.00
N GLY A 20 14.10 18.97 -1.20
CA GLY A 20 15.47 18.49 -1.38
C GLY A 20 15.65 17.96 -2.81
N PRO A 21 16.88 17.85 -3.31
CA PRO A 21 17.15 17.41 -4.67
C PRO A 21 16.39 16.10 -4.93
N THR A 22 15.65 16.05 -6.03
CA THR A 22 14.93 14.85 -6.45
C THR A 22 15.93 13.70 -6.53
N LEU A 23 15.57 12.51 -6.00
CA LEU A 23 16.41 11.31 -6.03
C LEU A 23 17.00 11.01 -7.44
N GLU A 24 16.33 11.47 -8.47
CA GLU A 24 16.72 11.37 -9.90
C GLU A 24 18.07 12.02 -10.26
N GLY A 25 18.61 12.91 -9.41
CA GLY A 25 19.93 13.52 -9.64
C GLY A 25 21.10 12.78 -8.96
N ILE A 26 20.83 11.84 -8.04
CA ILE A 26 21.85 11.21 -7.17
C ILE A 26 21.92 9.69 -7.40
N LEU A 27 20.82 9.03 -7.71
CA LEU A 27 20.73 7.58 -7.89
C LEU A 27 20.37 7.24 -9.34
N LYS A 28 20.97 6.16 -9.85
CA LYS A 28 20.63 5.63 -11.16
C LYS A 28 19.17 5.15 -11.16
N VAL A 29 18.42 5.56 -12.16
CA VAL A 29 17.04 5.10 -12.39
C VAL A 29 16.97 4.44 -13.76
N THR A 30 16.37 3.23 -13.78
CA THR A 30 16.12 2.48 -15.02
C THR A 30 14.65 2.07 -15.05
N GLU A 31 14.00 2.28 -16.17
CA GLU A 31 12.63 1.86 -16.40
C GLU A 31 12.54 0.89 -17.58
N GLY A 32 11.54 0.03 -17.57
CA GLY A 32 11.32 -0.91 -18.67
C GLY A 32 9.96 -1.56 -18.61
N HIS A 33 9.74 -2.45 -19.56
CA HIS A 33 8.58 -3.34 -19.60
C HIS A 33 9.04 -4.77 -19.75
N ILE A 34 8.36 -5.70 -19.08
CA ILE A 34 8.58 -7.13 -19.21
C ILE A 34 7.34 -7.79 -19.81
N PRO A 35 7.50 -8.77 -20.70
CA PRO A 35 6.37 -9.55 -21.19
C PRO A 35 5.79 -10.42 -20.09
N PHE A 36 4.46 -10.43 -19.97
CA PHE A 36 3.71 -11.28 -19.07
C PHE A 36 2.38 -11.70 -19.71
N ARG A 37 2.20 -13.00 -19.96
CA ARG A 37 0.98 -13.58 -20.56
C ARG A 37 0.46 -12.88 -21.83
N GLY A 38 1.38 -12.44 -22.71
CA GLY A 38 1.03 -11.67 -23.91
C GLY A 38 0.79 -10.18 -23.72
N HIS A 39 0.99 -9.68 -22.52
CA HIS A 39 0.88 -8.30 -22.09
C HIS A 39 2.22 -7.75 -21.60
N GLN A 40 2.27 -6.52 -21.12
CA GLN A 40 3.48 -5.86 -20.62
C GLN A 40 3.26 -5.39 -19.18
N THR A 41 4.19 -5.73 -18.28
CA THR A 41 4.29 -5.17 -16.93
C THR A 41 5.39 -4.13 -16.91
N TRP A 42 5.05 -2.90 -16.54
CA TRP A 42 6.02 -1.83 -16.36
C TRP A 42 6.73 -1.94 -15.02
N TYR A 43 8.03 -1.60 -15.01
CA TYR A 43 8.82 -1.51 -13.78
C TYR A 43 9.81 -0.34 -13.82
N ARG A 44 10.23 0.10 -12.62
CA ARG A 44 11.29 1.08 -12.38
C ARG A 44 12.23 0.55 -11.31
N VAL A 45 13.53 0.59 -11.58
CA VAL A 45 14.60 0.28 -10.63
C VAL A 45 15.28 1.58 -10.23
N THR A 46 15.32 1.87 -8.93
CA THR A 46 16.11 2.96 -8.35
C THR A 46 17.30 2.34 -7.62
N GLY A 47 18.52 2.76 -7.95
CA GLY A 47 19.76 2.13 -7.53
C GLY A 47 20.27 1.10 -8.53
N GLU A 48 21.21 0.23 -8.11
CA GLU A 48 21.83 -0.78 -8.98
C GLU A 48 21.54 -2.21 -8.51
N LEU A 49 20.98 -3.02 -9.41
CA LEU A 49 20.93 -4.46 -9.21
C LEU A 49 22.36 -5.00 -9.14
N GLY A 50 22.62 -5.95 -8.22
CA GLY A 50 23.96 -6.50 -8.04
C GLY A 50 24.89 -5.64 -7.17
N SER A 51 24.36 -4.65 -6.43
CA SER A 51 25.12 -3.82 -5.47
C SER A 51 25.71 -4.61 -4.29
N GLY A 52 25.42 -5.90 -4.17
CA GLY A 52 25.79 -6.76 -3.03
C GLY A 52 24.72 -6.82 -1.93
N LYS A 53 23.71 -5.96 -1.97
CA LYS A 53 22.53 -6.02 -1.10
C LYS A 53 21.33 -6.63 -1.82
N PHE A 54 20.45 -7.28 -1.08
CA PHE A 54 19.21 -7.80 -1.64
C PHE A 54 18.32 -6.65 -2.12
N PRO A 55 17.81 -6.71 -3.36
CA PRO A 55 16.90 -5.71 -3.87
C PRO A 55 15.54 -5.77 -3.17
N VAL A 56 14.88 -4.64 -3.09
CA VAL A 56 13.56 -4.48 -2.49
C VAL A 56 12.52 -4.31 -3.59
N VAL A 57 11.52 -5.17 -3.64
CA VAL A 57 10.37 -5.04 -4.55
C VAL A 57 9.19 -4.48 -3.77
N THR A 58 8.59 -3.40 -4.26
CA THR A 58 7.40 -2.79 -3.66
C THR A 58 6.13 -3.29 -4.35
N LEU A 59 5.13 -3.69 -3.58
CA LEU A 59 3.83 -4.15 -4.05
C LEU A 59 2.78 -3.09 -3.72
N HIS A 60 2.19 -2.46 -4.74
CA HIS A 60 1.17 -1.44 -4.54
C HIS A 60 -0.18 -2.02 -4.15
N GLY A 61 -1.04 -1.17 -3.60
CA GLY A 61 -2.38 -1.48 -3.12
C GLY A 61 -3.48 -1.35 -4.17
N GLY A 62 -4.68 -1.20 -3.70
CA GLY A 62 -5.93 -1.21 -4.42
C GLY A 62 -6.70 -2.50 -4.10
N PRO A 63 -6.61 -3.59 -4.91
CA PRO A 63 -5.86 -3.74 -6.17
C PRO A 63 -6.35 -2.77 -7.24
N GLY A 64 -5.46 -2.30 -8.12
CA GLY A 64 -5.88 -1.36 -9.17
C GLY A 64 -5.28 0.06 -9.03
N ALA A 65 -4.60 0.36 -7.92
CA ALA A 65 -3.79 1.57 -7.80
C ALA A 65 -2.53 1.47 -8.70
N ALA A 66 -1.57 2.36 -8.51
CA ALA A 66 -0.30 2.29 -9.22
C ALA A 66 0.85 2.61 -8.25
N HIS A 67 2.09 2.47 -8.72
CA HIS A 67 3.29 2.68 -7.92
C HIS A 67 3.44 4.09 -7.33
N ASN A 68 2.77 5.09 -7.89
CA ASN A 68 2.99 6.53 -7.63
C ASN A 68 3.12 6.84 -6.12
N TYR A 69 2.15 6.41 -5.31
CA TYR A 69 2.14 6.71 -3.88
C TYR A 69 3.19 5.93 -3.08
N LEU A 70 3.87 4.95 -3.69
CA LEU A 70 4.97 4.19 -3.08
C LEU A 70 6.36 4.73 -3.41
N THR A 71 6.46 5.77 -4.24
CA THR A 71 7.75 6.32 -4.69
C THR A 71 8.67 6.75 -3.53
N THR A 72 8.09 7.09 -2.38
CA THR A 72 8.83 7.37 -1.14
C THR A 72 9.75 6.21 -0.72
N TYR A 73 9.36 4.96 -0.97
CA TYR A 73 10.22 3.80 -0.69
C TYR A 73 11.48 3.76 -1.56
N GLY A 74 11.53 4.51 -2.67
CA GLY A 74 12.75 4.71 -3.46
C GLY A 74 13.94 5.23 -2.64
N ARG A 75 13.67 5.95 -1.54
CA ARG A 75 14.70 6.42 -0.59
C ARG A 75 15.47 5.29 0.10
N LEU A 76 14.94 4.08 0.15
CA LEU A 76 15.68 2.92 0.65
C LEU A 76 16.93 2.64 -0.19
N ALA A 77 16.96 3.10 -1.45
CA ALA A 77 18.14 2.96 -2.31
C ALA A 77 19.34 3.78 -1.81
N GLU A 78 19.14 4.82 -0.99
CA GLU A 78 20.21 5.56 -0.30
C GLU A 78 20.99 4.65 0.67
N ARG A 79 20.41 3.51 1.05
CA ARG A 79 21.06 2.49 1.88
C ARG A 79 21.89 1.48 1.07
N GLY A 80 21.99 1.67 -0.25
CA GLY A 80 22.82 0.86 -1.15
C GLY A 80 22.15 -0.40 -1.71
N CYS A 81 20.84 -0.61 -1.51
CA CYS A 81 20.06 -1.64 -2.19
C CYS A 81 19.32 -1.06 -3.42
N ALA A 82 19.00 -1.89 -4.41
CA ALA A 82 18.09 -1.48 -5.46
C ALA A 82 16.65 -1.54 -4.97
N VAL A 83 15.81 -0.57 -5.36
CA VAL A 83 14.37 -0.57 -5.08
C VAL A 83 13.59 -0.67 -6.38
N ILE A 84 12.75 -1.68 -6.49
CA ILE A 84 11.93 -1.96 -7.65
C ILE A 84 10.49 -1.55 -7.36
N HIS A 85 9.98 -0.59 -8.13
CA HIS A 85 8.56 -0.31 -8.23
C HIS A 85 8.05 -0.95 -9.53
N TYR A 86 6.84 -1.49 -9.52
CA TYR A 86 6.18 -1.92 -10.75
C TYR A 86 4.68 -1.65 -10.64
N ASP A 87 4.05 -1.48 -11.79
CA ASP A 87 2.60 -1.43 -11.89
C ASP A 87 2.09 -2.82 -12.23
N GLN A 88 1.21 -3.35 -11.39
CA GLN A 88 0.58 -4.65 -11.66
C GLN A 88 -0.28 -4.57 -12.93
N LEU A 89 -0.49 -5.69 -13.60
CA LEU A 89 -1.31 -5.77 -14.81
C LEU A 89 -2.69 -5.12 -14.59
N GLY A 90 -3.13 -4.35 -15.55
CA GLY A 90 -4.36 -3.56 -15.44
C GLY A 90 -4.21 -2.22 -14.72
N CYS A 91 -3.00 -1.84 -14.31
CA CYS A 91 -2.74 -0.65 -13.49
C CYS A 91 -1.66 0.25 -14.12
N GLY A 92 -1.76 1.56 -13.86
CA GLY A 92 -0.70 2.53 -14.11
C GLY A 92 -0.15 2.52 -15.52
N ARG A 93 1.12 2.16 -15.66
CA ARG A 93 1.88 2.12 -16.93
C ARG A 93 1.97 0.70 -17.55
N SER A 94 1.42 -0.30 -16.86
CA SER A 94 1.28 -1.66 -17.39
C SER A 94 0.10 -1.76 -18.37
N THR A 95 0.00 -2.87 -19.10
CA THR A 95 -1.12 -3.07 -20.04
C THR A 95 -2.45 -3.06 -19.30
N HIS A 96 -3.38 -2.24 -19.77
CA HIS A 96 -4.76 -2.18 -19.28
C HIS A 96 -5.64 -3.14 -20.06
N LEU A 97 -6.58 -3.81 -19.38
CA LEU A 97 -7.45 -4.85 -19.94
C LEU A 97 -8.91 -4.62 -19.52
N PRO A 98 -9.55 -3.51 -19.95
CA PRO A 98 -10.89 -3.14 -19.51
C PRO A 98 -11.98 -4.14 -19.91
N SER A 99 -11.70 -4.98 -20.91
CA SER A 99 -12.63 -6.02 -21.38
C SER A 99 -12.33 -7.43 -20.82
N ALA A 100 -11.34 -7.55 -19.92
CA ALA A 100 -11.04 -8.85 -19.33
C ALA A 100 -12.21 -9.31 -18.42
N PRO A 101 -12.59 -10.60 -18.47
CA PRO A 101 -13.69 -11.08 -17.66
C PRO A 101 -13.32 -11.08 -16.17
N THR A 102 -14.32 -10.95 -15.29
CA THR A 102 -14.14 -10.85 -13.84
C THR A 102 -13.24 -11.94 -13.25
N GLN A 103 -13.40 -13.19 -13.72
CA GLN A 103 -12.61 -14.34 -13.27
C GLN A 103 -11.13 -14.34 -13.69
N PHE A 104 -10.73 -13.40 -14.56
CA PHE A 104 -9.34 -13.20 -14.93
C PHE A 104 -8.53 -12.59 -13.77
N TRP A 105 -9.16 -11.70 -13.00
CA TRP A 105 -8.53 -10.95 -11.93
C TRP A 105 -8.53 -11.75 -10.62
N THR A 106 -7.41 -12.38 -10.32
CA THR A 106 -7.25 -13.25 -9.15
C THR A 106 -5.94 -12.97 -8.43
N PRO A 107 -5.82 -13.24 -7.12
CA PRO A 107 -4.53 -13.15 -6.41
C PRO A 107 -3.45 -14.00 -7.12
N ARG A 108 -3.80 -15.15 -7.66
CA ARG A 108 -2.85 -16.02 -8.38
C ARG A 108 -2.25 -15.37 -9.62
N LEU A 109 -3.02 -14.57 -10.36
CA LEU A 109 -2.51 -13.81 -11.52
C LEU A 109 -1.34 -12.90 -11.11
N PHE A 110 -1.53 -12.15 -10.02
CA PHE A 110 -0.55 -11.17 -9.53
C PHE A 110 0.65 -11.84 -8.84
N LEU A 111 0.47 -13.04 -8.26
CA LEU A 111 1.59 -13.87 -7.79
C LEU A 111 2.45 -14.35 -8.96
N ASP A 112 1.84 -14.84 -10.04
CA ASP A 112 2.56 -15.26 -11.25
C ASP A 112 3.31 -14.07 -11.89
N GLU A 113 2.72 -12.87 -11.84
CA GLU A 113 3.35 -11.63 -12.32
C GLU A 113 4.58 -11.25 -11.48
N LEU A 114 4.47 -11.29 -10.15
CA LEU A 114 5.60 -11.05 -9.24
C LEU A 114 6.74 -12.05 -9.48
N GLU A 115 6.43 -13.33 -9.64
CA GLU A 115 7.41 -14.37 -9.96
C GLU A 115 8.07 -14.13 -11.33
N ASN A 116 7.30 -13.66 -12.32
CA ASN A 116 7.83 -13.27 -13.62
C ASN A 116 8.76 -12.07 -13.55
N LEU A 117 8.39 -11.03 -12.77
CA LEU A 117 9.22 -9.84 -12.54
C LEU A 117 10.56 -10.21 -11.90
N THR A 118 10.55 -10.97 -10.81
CA THR A 118 11.77 -11.33 -10.08
C THR A 118 12.71 -12.19 -10.93
N ARG A 119 12.18 -13.10 -11.75
CA ARG A 119 12.97 -13.89 -12.70
C ARG A 119 13.56 -13.05 -13.81
N HIS A 120 12.78 -12.14 -14.39
CA HIS A 120 13.23 -11.27 -15.47
C HIS A 120 14.36 -10.35 -15.03
N LEU A 121 14.28 -9.82 -13.82
CA LEU A 121 15.31 -8.94 -13.24
C LEU A 121 16.52 -9.72 -12.69
N GLY A 122 16.51 -11.06 -12.72
CA GLY A 122 17.60 -11.88 -12.21
C GLY A 122 17.75 -11.85 -10.69
N ILE A 123 16.67 -11.56 -9.96
CA ILE A 123 16.66 -11.43 -8.49
C ILE A 123 15.88 -12.54 -7.78
N ALA A 124 15.39 -13.55 -8.49
CA ALA A 124 14.53 -14.58 -7.94
C ALA A 124 15.15 -15.38 -6.78
N ASP A 125 16.48 -15.43 -6.69
CA ASP A 125 17.20 -16.18 -5.65
C ASP A 125 17.39 -15.39 -4.35
N ALA A 126 17.31 -14.05 -4.41
CA ALA A 126 17.46 -13.20 -3.22
C ALA A 126 16.84 -11.82 -3.42
N TYR A 127 15.74 -11.55 -2.74
CA TYR A 127 15.03 -10.27 -2.73
C TYR A 127 14.25 -10.10 -1.43
N GLN A 128 13.84 -8.87 -1.17
CA GLN A 128 12.98 -8.48 -0.06
C GLN A 128 11.68 -7.86 -0.62
N LEU A 129 10.57 -7.98 0.10
CA LEU A 129 9.29 -7.42 -0.30
C LEU A 129 8.81 -6.35 0.68
N VAL A 130 8.25 -5.28 0.14
CA VAL A 130 7.47 -4.29 0.90
C VAL A 130 6.09 -4.21 0.25
N GLY A 131 5.13 -4.87 0.86
CA GLY A 131 3.74 -4.87 0.38
C GLY A 131 2.85 -3.98 1.22
N ARG A 132 1.97 -3.22 0.57
CA ARG A 132 1.10 -2.27 1.23
C ARG A 132 -0.35 -2.46 0.83
N SER A 133 -1.27 -2.46 1.83
CA SER A 133 -2.69 -2.69 1.58
C SER A 133 -2.89 -4.01 0.81
N TRP A 134 -3.56 -4.01 -0.33
CA TRP A 134 -3.60 -5.17 -1.23
C TRP A 134 -2.20 -5.74 -1.52
N GLY A 135 -1.19 -4.90 -1.72
CA GLY A 135 0.19 -5.37 -1.92
C GLY A 135 0.73 -6.15 -0.71
N GLY A 136 0.28 -5.84 0.50
CA GLY A 136 0.61 -6.63 1.70
C GLY A 136 -0.14 -7.96 1.76
N MET A 137 -1.39 -8.01 1.30
CA MET A 137 -2.15 -9.26 1.11
C MET A 137 -1.41 -10.18 0.12
N LEU A 138 -1.00 -9.62 -1.03
CA LEU A 138 -0.25 -10.33 -2.06
C LEU A 138 1.12 -10.81 -1.54
N GLY A 139 1.84 -9.97 -0.80
CA GLY A 139 3.10 -10.31 -0.17
C GLY A 139 2.96 -11.44 0.85
N ALA A 140 1.88 -11.44 1.63
CA ALA A 140 1.57 -12.52 2.58
C ALA A 140 1.24 -13.85 1.86
N GLU A 141 0.42 -13.82 0.80
CA GLU A 141 0.19 -15.02 -0.02
C GLU A 141 1.48 -15.55 -0.63
N HIS A 142 2.34 -14.65 -1.13
CA HIS A 142 3.65 -15.03 -1.64
C HIS A 142 4.50 -15.69 -0.54
N GLY A 143 4.55 -15.11 0.66
CA GLY A 143 5.27 -15.67 1.81
C GLY A 143 4.76 -17.05 2.23
N ILE A 144 3.45 -17.31 2.12
CA ILE A 144 2.84 -18.62 2.39
C ILE A 144 3.38 -19.70 1.46
N THR A 145 3.75 -19.36 0.21
CA THR A 145 4.36 -20.32 -0.73
C THR A 145 5.81 -20.69 -0.39
N ARG A 146 6.43 -19.98 0.55
CA ARG A 146 7.82 -20.17 1.01
C ARG A 146 8.87 -20.10 -0.10
N PRO A 147 8.89 -19.05 -0.91
CA PRO A 147 9.88 -18.93 -1.97
C PRO A 147 11.28 -18.78 -1.36
N LYS A 148 12.24 -19.58 -1.83
CA LYS A 148 13.62 -19.60 -1.29
C LYS A 148 14.33 -18.26 -1.39
N GLY A 149 13.96 -17.46 -2.39
CA GLY A 149 14.56 -16.15 -2.63
C GLY A 149 14.04 -15.04 -1.72
N LEU A 150 12.89 -15.20 -1.05
CA LEU A 150 12.34 -14.19 -0.15
C LEU A 150 13.14 -14.14 1.16
N LYS A 151 13.88 -13.06 1.38
CA LYS A 151 14.76 -12.87 2.54
C LYS A 151 14.11 -12.09 3.68
N ALA A 152 13.20 -11.15 3.36
CA ALA A 152 12.40 -10.43 4.33
C ALA A 152 11.09 -9.94 3.71
N LEU A 153 10.06 -9.77 4.54
CA LEU A 153 8.74 -9.34 4.13
C LEU A 153 8.26 -8.21 5.04
N VAL A 154 7.86 -7.09 4.45
CA VAL A 154 7.15 -6.02 5.15
C VAL A 154 5.68 -6.05 4.71
N ILE A 155 4.77 -6.23 5.65
CA ILE A 155 3.32 -6.17 5.46
C ILE A 155 2.83 -4.89 6.12
N ALA A 156 2.47 -3.90 5.30
CA ALA A 156 2.08 -2.59 5.79
C ALA A 156 0.59 -2.33 5.54
N ASN A 157 -0.14 -2.01 6.63
CA ASN A 157 -1.51 -1.52 6.55
C ASN A 157 -2.43 -2.47 5.74
N SER A 158 -2.44 -3.75 6.10
CA SER A 158 -3.09 -4.82 5.32
C SER A 158 -3.93 -5.73 6.21
N PRO A 159 -5.02 -6.32 5.70
CA PRO A 159 -5.75 -7.39 6.37
C PRO A 159 -5.18 -8.78 6.07
N ALA A 160 -5.41 -9.73 6.98
CA ALA A 160 -5.30 -11.16 6.71
C ALA A 160 -6.65 -11.82 6.40
N SER A 161 -7.75 -11.09 6.64
CA SER A 161 -9.13 -11.48 6.36
C SER A 161 -9.94 -10.27 5.97
N MET A 162 -10.60 -10.33 4.82
CA MET A 162 -11.51 -9.28 4.36
C MET A 162 -12.81 -9.24 5.16
N THR A 163 -13.19 -10.31 5.82
CA THR A 163 -14.33 -10.30 6.75
C THR A 163 -14.07 -9.35 7.92
N LEU A 164 -12.91 -9.46 8.55
CA LEU A 164 -12.54 -8.56 9.66
C LEU A 164 -12.28 -7.12 9.17
N TRP A 165 -11.71 -6.97 7.97
CA TRP A 165 -11.57 -5.65 7.33
C TRP A 165 -12.92 -4.93 7.24
N VAL A 166 -13.92 -5.59 6.65
CA VAL A 166 -15.27 -5.01 6.46
C VAL A 166 -15.95 -4.72 7.80
N GLU A 167 -15.81 -5.62 8.79
CA GLU A 167 -16.32 -5.40 10.15
C GLU A 167 -15.75 -4.11 10.77
N GLU A 168 -14.43 -3.95 10.74
CA GLU A 168 -13.77 -2.77 11.31
C GLU A 168 -14.04 -1.49 10.49
N ALA A 169 -14.08 -1.58 9.17
CA ALA A 169 -14.45 -0.46 8.31
C ALA A 169 -15.88 0.02 8.61
N ASN A 170 -16.84 -0.89 8.79
CA ASN A 170 -18.21 -0.53 9.18
C ASN A 170 -18.27 0.08 10.58
N ARG A 171 -17.45 -0.41 11.53
CA ARG A 171 -17.32 0.21 12.84
C ARG A 171 -16.79 1.66 12.74
N LEU A 172 -15.76 1.90 11.92
CA LEU A 172 -15.23 3.25 11.68
C LEU A 172 -16.27 4.16 10.99
N ARG A 173 -17.01 3.63 10.02
CA ARG A 173 -18.11 4.36 9.35
C ARG A 173 -19.19 4.80 10.33
N SER A 174 -19.52 3.97 11.32
CA SER A 174 -20.53 4.31 12.33
C SER A 174 -20.12 5.50 13.24
N LEU A 175 -18.85 5.93 13.18
CA LEU A 175 -18.33 7.11 13.88
C LEU A 175 -18.30 8.38 13.01
N LEU A 176 -18.73 8.30 11.75
CA LEU A 176 -18.87 9.46 10.88
C LEU A 176 -20.09 10.31 11.25
N PRO A 177 -20.17 11.56 10.79
CA PRO A 177 -21.39 12.37 10.93
C PRO A 177 -22.61 11.64 10.36
N PRO A 178 -23.80 11.75 11.00
CA PRO A 178 -24.99 11.01 10.57
C PRO A 178 -25.39 11.25 9.11
N GLU A 179 -25.25 12.47 8.61
CA GLU A 179 -25.53 12.84 7.22
C GLU A 179 -24.58 12.12 6.23
N VAL A 180 -23.30 11.97 6.59
CA VAL A 180 -22.32 11.23 5.77
C VAL A 180 -22.69 9.75 5.74
N GLN A 181 -23.04 9.17 6.90
CA GLN A 181 -23.47 7.76 6.97
C GLN A 181 -24.70 7.52 6.10
N GLN A 182 -25.71 8.40 6.16
CA GLN A 182 -26.94 8.29 5.38
C GLN A 182 -26.65 8.35 3.87
N THR A 183 -25.79 9.27 3.43
CA THR A 183 -25.38 9.38 2.03
C THR A 183 -24.72 8.10 1.54
N LEU A 184 -23.73 7.59 2.29
CA LEU A 184 -23.04 6.34 1.93
C LEU A 184 -24.02 5.16 1.81
N LEU A 185 -24.83 4.93 2.84
CA LEU A 185 -25.78 3.81 2.88
C LEU A 185 -26.82 3.90 1.76
N LYS A 186 -27.34 5.11 1.47
CA LYS A 186 -28.31 5.34 0.40
C LYS A 186 -27.74 4.94 -0.96
N HIS A 187 -26.56 5.47 -1.33
CA HIS A 187 -25.98 5.20 -2.63
C HIS A 187 -25.54 3.74 -2.80
N GLU A 188 -25.08 3.09 -1.73
CA GLU A 188 -24.75 1.67 -1.73
C GLU A 188 -26.00 0.80 -1.94
N ALA A 189 -27.12 1.15 -1.29
CA ALA A 189 -28.39 0.44 -1.47
C ALA A 189 -29.02 0.66 -2.85
N ASP A 190 -28.93 1.89 -3.39
CA ASP A 190 -29.48 2.28 -4.67
C ASP A 190 -28.59 1.87 -5.88
N GLY A 191 -27.37 1.40 -5.64
CA GLY A 191 -26.39 1.08 -6.69
C GLY A 191 -25.86 2.32 -7.44
N THR A 192 -25.88 3.49 -6.81
CA THR A 192 -25.49 4.79 -7.40
C THR A 192 -24.16 5.32 -6.84
N THR A 193 -23.21 4.42 -6.57
CA THR A 193 -21.89 4.76 -5.98
C THR A 193 -20.97 5.56 -6.89
N ASN A 194 -21.39 5.86 -8.11
CA ASN A 194 -20.71 6.76 -9.05
C ASN A 194 -21.17 8.24 -8.91
N ALA A 195 -22.08 8.56 -8.00
CA ALA A 195 -22.55 9.90 -7.77
C ALA A 195 -21.51 10.76 -7.02
N GLN A 196 -21.49 12.08 -7.30
CA GLN A 196 -20.54 13.01 -6.68
C GLN A 196 -20.70 13.09 -5.16
N ASP A 197 -21.92 13.14 -4.65
CA ASP A 197 -22.21 13.19 -3.23
C ASP A 197 -21.76 11.92 -2.48
N TYR A 198 -21.76 10.75 -3.16
CA TYR A 198 -21.14 9.54 -2.62
C TYR A 198 -19.61 9.70 -2.54
N ALA A 199 -18.95 10.22 -3.59
CA ALA A 199 -17.51 10.48 -3.58
C ALA A 199 -17.10 11.48 -2.49
N ASP A 200 -17.91 12.55 -2.30
CA ASP A 200 -17.68 13.53 -1.24
C ASP A 200 -17.83 12.89 0.16
N ALA A 201 -18.81 12.02 0.35
CA ALA A 201 -18.99 11.28 1.60
C ALA A 201 -17.85 10.27 1.87
N VAL A 202 -17.38 9.56 0.83
CA VAL A 202 -16.19 8.68 0.90
C VAL A 202 -14.96 9.47 1.30
N ARG A 203 -14.79 10.68 0.78
CA ARG A 203 -13.66 11.55 1.11
C ARG A 203 -13.59 11.86 2.60
N VAL A 204 -14.72 12.05 3.29
CA VAL A 204 -14.76 12.27 4.75
C VAL A 204 -14.19 11.07 5.52
N PHE A 205 -14.42 9.84 5.05
CA PHE A 205 -13.80 8.64 5.64
C PHE A 205 -12.29 8.60 5.35
N TYR A 206 -11.90 8.88 4.11
CA TYR A 206 -10.49 8.83 3.70
C TYR A 206 -9.61 9.87 4.41
N ASP A 207 -10.14 11.07 4.66
CA ASP A 207 -9.42 12.10 5.42
C ASP A 207 -9.19 11.73 6.89
N ARG A 208 -9.91 10.73 7.42
CA ARG A 208 -9.76 10.24 8.79
C ARG A 208 -8.90 8.97 8.87
N HIS A 209 -9.03 8.08 7.89
CA HIS A 209 -8.55 6.70 8.00
C HIS A 209 -7.62 6.24 6.88
N LEU A 210 -7.54 6.99 5.77
CA LEU A 210 -6.64 6.68 4.65
C LEU A 210 -5.41 7.60 4.65
N CYS A 211 -5.61 8.93 4.65
CA CYS A 211 -4.50 9.89 4.69
C CYS A 211 -4.94 11.17 5.40
N ARG A 212 -4.36 11.45 6.57
CA ARG A 212 -4.73 12.54 7.49
C ARG A 212 -3.94 13.83 7.27
N VAL A 213 -3.05 13.82 6.30
CA VAL A 213 -2.32 15.02 5.83
C VAL A 213 -2.86 15.44 4.47
N PRO A 214 -2.62 16.68 4.00
CA PRO A 214 -2.94 17.05 2.63
C PRO A 214 -2.32 16.03 1.65
N TRP A 215 -3.13 15.54 0.74
CA TRP A 215 -2.70 14.49 -0.17
C TRP A 215 -1.56 14.99 -1.08
N PRO A 216 -0.37 14.37 -1.01
CA PRO A 216 0.68 14.68 -1.95
C PRO A 216 0.27 14.33 -3.39
N PRO A 217 0.87 14.97 -4.41
CA PRO A 217 0.56 14.71 -5.81
C PRO A 217 0.64 13.23 -6.20
N GLU A 218 1.58 12.49 -5.63
CA GLU A 218 1.79 11.08 -5.90
C GLU A 218 0.63 10.21 -5.38
N VAL A 219 0.05 10.56 -4.24
CA VAL A 219 -1.15 9.90 -3.69
C VAL A 219 -2.34 10.21 -4.59
N ALA A 220 -2.58 11.48 -4.90
CA ALA A 220 -3.66 11.89 -5.79
C ALA A 220 -3.56 11.22 -7.16
N ALA A 221 -2.35 11.14 -7.75
CA ALA A 221 -2.10 10.48 -9.01
C ALA A 221 -2.45 8.98 -8.99
N SER A 222 -2.20 8.30 -7.87
CA SER A 222 -2.51 6.87 -7.72
C SER A 222 -4.02 6.61 -7.69
N PHE A 223 -4.78 7.45 -7.01
CA PHE A 223 -6.25 7.38 -7.00
C PHE A 223 -6.85 7.75 -8.36
N ALA A 224 -6.30 8.76 -9.03
CA ALA A 224 -6.72 9.12 -10.39
C ALA A 224 -6.49 7.98 -11.42
N GLN A 225 -5.54 7.06 -11.19
CA GLN A 225 -5.41 5.86 -12.02
C GLN A 225 -6.60 4.91 -11.83
N ILE A 226 -7.07 4.71 -10.60
CA ILE A 226 -8.28 3.91 -10.32
C ILE A 226 -9.51 4.53 -11.01
N GLU A 227 -9.67 5.85 -10.92
CA GLU A 227 -10.79 6.55 -11.58
C GLU A 227 -10.73 6.42 -13.10
N LYS A 228 -9.54 6.49 -13.68
CA LYS A 228 -9.32 6.36 -15.13
C LYS A 228 -9.62 4.96 -15.65
N ASP A 229 -9.24 3.94 -14.91
CA ASP A 229 -9.55 2.53 -15.23
C ASP A 229 -9.88 1.76 -13.95
N PRO A 230 -11.16 1.71 -13.56
CA PRO A 230 -11.59 1.04 -12.33
C PRO A 230 -11.68 -0.48 -12.46
N THR A 231 -11.33 -1.06 -13.60
CA THR A 231 -11.56 -2.49 -13.92
C THR A 231 -11.06 -3.42 -12.82
N VAL A 232 -9.80 -3.32 -12.45
CA VAL A 232 -9.20 -4.19 -11.42
C VAL A 232 -9.81 -3.89 -10.05
N TYR A 233 -9.87 -2.62 -9.67
CA TYR A 233 -10.35 -2.19 -8.36
C TYR A 233 -11.80 -2.60 -8.11
N HIS A 234 -12.71 -2.25 -9.02
CA HIS A 234 -14.13 -2.59 -8.86
C HIS A 234 -14.40 -4.09 -8.95
N THR A 235 -13.64 -4.82 -9.79
CA THR A 235 -13.80 -6.27 -9.91
C THR A 235 -13.37 -7.01 -8.65
N MET A 236 -12.25 -6.61 -8.05
CA MET A 236 -11.68 -7.35 -6.93
C MET A 236 -12.10 -6.81 -5.57
N ASN A 237 -12.17 -5.49 -5.41
CA ASN A 237 -12.56 -4.83 -4.16
C ASN A 237 -14.01 -4.33 -4.22
N GLY A 238 -14.27 -3.25 -4.91
CA GLY A 238 -15.57 -2.58 -4.97
C GLY A 238 -15.38 -1.08 -5.20
N PRO A 239 -16.43 -0.26 -5.03
CA PRO A 239 -16.37 1.17 -5.33
C PRO A 239 -15.60 2.00 -4.29
N SER A 240 -15.32 1.45 -3.09
CA SER A 240 -14.56 2.12 -2.02
C SER A 240 -13.88 1.10 -1.12
N GLU A 241 -12.95 1.55 -0.27
CA GLU A 241 -12.21 0.68 0.65
C GLU A 241 -13.11 -0.06 1.67
N PHE A 242 -14.26 0.50 1.98
CA PHE A 242 -15.19 -0.05 2.97
C PHE A 242 -16.43 -0.72 2.36
N HIS A 243 -16.72 -0.55 1.07
CA HIS A 243 -17.84 -1.22 0.38
C HIS A 243 -17.32 -2.34 -0.51
N VAL A 244 -16.85 -3.42 0.13
CA VAL A 244 -16.19 -4.55 -0.52
C VAL A 244 -17.24 -5.53 -1.05
N VAL A 245 -17.51 -5.45 -2.33
CA VAL A 245 -18.49 -6.30 -3.06
C VAL A 245 -17.82 -7.19 -4.14
N GLY A 246 -16.56 -6.94 -4.41
CA GLY A 246 -15.75 -7.65 -5.41
C GLY A 246 -15.34 -9.07 -5.00
N SER A 247 -14.47 -9.67 -5.79
CA SER A 247 -14.04 -11.07 -5.61
C SER A 247 -13.25 -11.31 -4.32
N LEU A 248 -12.66 -10.27 -3.73
CA LEU A 248 -11.92 -10.35 -2.46
C LEU A 248 -12.82 -10.39 -1.21
N LYS A 249 -14.12 -10.15 -1.31
CA LYS A 249 -15.04 -10.04 -0.15
C LYS A 249 -14.98 -11.21 0.85
N THR A 250 -14.58 -12.39 0.41
CA THR A 250 -14.46 -13.60 1.25
C THR A 250 -13.01 -14.09 1.39
N TRP A 251 -12.04 -13.28 0.92
CA TRP A 251 -10.64 -13.66 1.01
C TRP A 251 -10.18 -13.72 2.46
N ASP A 252 -9.53 -14.83 2.83
CA ASP A 252 -9.04 -15.09 4.17
C ASP A 252 -7.86 -16.08 4.13
N ILE A 253 -6.71 -15.65 4.65
CA ILE A 253 -5.50 -16.47 4.73
C ILE A 253 -5.08 -16.75 6.18
N THR A 254 -5.88 -16.38 7.17
CA THR A 254 -5.54 -16.46 8.60
C THR A 254 -5.05 -17.84 9.02
N LYS A 255 -5.68 -18.91 8.53
CA LYS A 255 -5.30 -20.29 8.80
C LYS A 255 -3.95 -20.71 8.22
N GLN A 256 -3.39 -19.92 7.31
CA GLN A 256 -2.15 -20.23 6.59
C GLN A 256 -0.96 -19.37 7.02
N LEU A 257 -1.15 -18.36 7.84
CA LEU A 257 -0.13 -17.41 8.24
C LEU A 257 1.10 -18.08 8.89
N HIS A 258 0.89 -19.17 9.63
CA HIS A 258 1.96 -19.97 10.23
C HIS A 258 2.95 -20.56 9.20
N LYS A 259 2.61 -20.57 7.91
CA LYS A 259 3.49 -21.01 6.83
C LYS A 259 4.52 -19.96 6.43
N ILE A 260 4.29 -18.70 6.75
CA ILE A 260 5.25 -17.63 6.46
C ILE A 260 6.45 -17.79 7.39
N THR A 261 7.61 -18.14 6.81
CA THR A 261 8.86 -18.37 7.54
C THR A 261 9.89 -17.26 7.35
N ALA A 262 9.70 -16.40 6.35
CA ALA A 262 10.55 -15.24 6.16
C ALA A 262 10.41 -14.26 7.34
N PRO A 263 11.50 -13.64 7.80
CA PRO A 263 11.44 -12.54 8.74
C PRO A 263 10.40 -11.53 8.29
N THR A 264 9.48 -11.14 9.18
CA THR A 264 8.34 -10.30 8.81
C THR A 264 8.21 -9.09 9.72
N LEU A 265 8.08 -7.91 9.12
CA LEU A 265 7.71 -6.66 9.79
C LEU A 265 6.26 -6.31 9.45
N LEU A 266 5.46 -6.07 10.48
CA LEU A 266 4.11 -5.53 10.36
C LEU A 266 4.10 -4.04 10.65
N ILE A 267 3.38 -3.29 9.84
CA ILE A 267 3.19 -1.83 10.02
C ILE A 267 1.69 -1.53 10.08
N SER A 268 1.30 -0.72 11.05
CA SER A 268 -0.05 -0.16 11.18
C SER A 268 0.01 1.32 11.48
N GLY A 269 -0.97 2.08 11.01
CA GLY A 269 -1.28 3.40 11.56
C GLY A 269 -2.28 3.27 12.72
N ARG A 270 -2.18 4.16 13.70
CA ARG A 270 -3.13 4.20 14.83
C ARG A 270 -4.56 4.49 14.40
N HIS A 271 -4.69 5.32 13.35
CA HIS A 271 -5.96 5.81 12.81
C HIS A 271 -6.37 5.14 11.49
N ASP A 272 -5.70 4.06 11.13
CA ASP A 272 -5.82 3.30 9.89
C ASP A 272 -7.20 2.66 9.73
N GLU A 273 -7.68 2.54 8.52
CA GLU A 273 -8.81 1.68 8.15
C GLU A 273 -8.47 0.19 8.33
N ALA A 274 -7.21 -0.22 8.02
CA ALA A 274 -6.63 -1.47 8.50
C ALA A 274 -6.27 -1.33 9.98
N THR A 275 -7.27 -1.27 10.84
CA THR A 275 -7.07 -1.00 12.27
C THR A 275 -6.03 -1.93 12.89
N PRO A 276 -5.39 -1.56 14.00
CA PRO A 276 -4.51 -2.50 14.72
C PRO A 276 -5.17 -3.85 15.01
N LYS A 277 -6.51 -3.90 15.20
CA LYS A 277 -7.25 -5.17 15.35
C LYS A 277 -7.20 -6.04 14.09
N VAL A 278 -7.25 -5.42 12.91
CA VAL A 278 -7.12 -6.11 11.62
C VAL A 278 -5.72 -6.69 11.45
N VAL A 279 -4.68 -5.90 11.74
CA VAL A 279 -3.27 -6.32 11.59
C VAL A 279 -2.86 -7.32 12.67
N GLN A 280 -3.52 -7.33 13.85
CA GLN A 280 -3.28 -8.30 14.92
C GLN A 280 -3.34 -9.75 14.43
N GLN A 281 -4.20 -10.06 13.46
CA GLN A 281 -4.27 -11.41 12.88
C GLN A 281 -2.92 -11.88 12.29
N PHE A 282 -2.18 -10.97 11.65
CA PHE A 282 -0.82 -11.30 11.18
C PHE A 282 0.14 -11.52 12.34
N ALA A 283 0.09 -10.68 13.37
CA ALA A 283 0.96 -10.80 14.54
C ALA A 283 0.73 -12.12 15.30
N ASP A 284 -0.53 -12.55 15.38
CA ASP A 284 -0.90 -13.82 16.03
C ASP A 284 -0.51 -15.04 15.17
N GLY A 285 -0.57 -14.90 13.85
CA GLY A 285 -0.39 -16.02 12.93
C GLY A 285 1.03 -16.21 12.41
N ILE A 286 1.86 -15.17 12.34
CA ILE A 286 3.24 -15.23 11.84
C ILE A 286 4.22 -15.29 13.01
N LYS A 287 4.93 -16.42 13.13
CA LYS A 287 5.88 -16.62 14.21
C LYS A 287 7.02 -15.57 14.12
N HIS A 288 7.26 -14.88 15.25
CA HIS A 288 8.32 -13.86 15.37
C HIS A 288 8.16 -12.63 14.46
N ALA A 289 6.95 -12.29 14.02
CA ALA A 289 6.73 -11.03 13.34
C ALA A 289 7.04 -9.86 14.30
N GLU A 290 7.81 -8.89 13.81
CA GLU A 290 7.99 -7.61 14.47
C GLU A 290 6.79 -6.71 14.10
N TRP A 291 6.27 -5.90 15.02
CA TRP A 291 5.13 -5.03 14.73
C TRP A 291 5.35 -3.62 15.26
N VAL A 292 5.19 -2.63 14.38
CA VAL A 292 5.31 -1.22 14.70
C VAL A 292 3.99 -0.49 14.39
N ILE A 293 3.45 0.21 15.39
CA ILE A 293 2.27 1.06 15.24
C ILE A 293 2.72 2.53 15.18
N PHE A 294 2.39 3.21 14.10
CA PHE A 294 2.64 4.63 13.88
C PHE A 294 1.50 5.44 14.51
N GLN A 295 1.81 6.15 15.59
CA GLN A 295 0.78 6.74 16.46
C GLN A 295 0.06 7.94 15.83
N ASN A 296 0.69 8.64 14.89
CA ASN A 296 0.14 9.82 14.24
C ASN A 296 -0.37 9.54 12.82
N SER A 297 -0.21 8.31 12.33
CA SER A 297 -0.57 7.92 10.98
C SER A 297 -1.89 7.17 10.89
N SER A 298 -2.47 7.23 9.70
CA SER A 298 -3.56 6.36 9.24
C SER A 298 -3.04 5.30 8.27
N HIS A 299 -3.67 5.16 7.11
CA HIS A 299 -3.31 4.12 6.13
C HIS A 299 -1.96 4.39 5.43
N LEU A 300 -1.38 5.59 5.45
CA LEU A 300 -0.18 5.98 4.72
C LEU A 300 1.01 6.43 5.61
N PRO A 301 1.54 5.60 6.55
CA PRO A 301 2.66 6.02 7.40
C PRO A 301 3.90 6.48 6.62
N HIS A 302 4.15 5.92 5.43
CA HIS A 302 5.26 6.31 4.56
C HIS A 302 5.08 7.72 3.93
N VAL A 303 3.88 8.29 4.04
CA VAL A 303 3.54 9.67 3.66
C VAL A 303 3.42 10.54 4.91
N GLU A 304 2.68 10.07 5.92
CA GLU A 304 2.29 10.83 7.11
C GLU A 304 3.42 10.96 8.16
N GLU A 305 4.26 9.93 8.29
CA GLU A 305 5.45 9.90 9.16
C GLU A 305 6.67 9.39 8.36
N THR A 306 6.91 9.98 7.18
CA THR A 306 7.86 9.51 6.15
C THR A 306 9.22 9.14 6.72
N GLN A 307 9.88 10.04 7.46
CA GLN A 307 11.24 9.83 7.94
C GLN A 307 11.30 8.61 8.87
N ARG A 308 10.38 8.52 9.83
CA ARG A 308 10.30 7.41 10.78
C ARG A 308 9.96 6.09 10.06
N CYS A 309 9.06 6.14 9.08
CA CYS A 309 8.68 4.95 8.31
C CYS A 309 9.87 4.40 7.51
N MET A 310 10.59 5.26 6.79
CA MET A 310 11.79 4.85 6.04
C MET A 310 12.90 4.33 6.96
N GLN A 311 13.06 4.92 8.15
CA GLN A 311 14.01 4.43 9.16
C GLN A 311 13.63 3.01 9.62
N VAL A 312 12.40 2.80 10.08
CA VAL A 312 11.91 1.51 10.59
C VAL A 312 11.99 0.42 9.54
N VAL A 313 11.52 0.69 8.32
CA VAL A 313 11.57 -0.27 7.21
C VAL A 313 13.01 -0.56 6.82
N GLY A 314 13.82 0.49 6.65
CA GLY A 314 15.22 0.34 6.25
C GLY A 314 16.04 -0.46 7.26
N ASP A 315 15.89 -0.19 8.56
CA ASP A 315 16.62 -0.91 9.62
C ASP A 315 16.22 -2.39 9.68
N PHE A 316 14.94 -2.68 9.50
CA PHE A 316 14.47 -4.06 9.42
C PHE A 316 15.03 -4.79 8.20
N LEU A 317 15.01 -4.17 7.01
CA LEU A 317 15.52 -4.77 5.79
C LEU A 317 17.06 -4.95 5.84
N ASP A 318 17.79 -3.98 6.38
CA ASP A 318 19.26 -4.09 6.56
C ASP A 318 19.65 -5.22 7.53
N LYS A 319 18.89 -5.45 8.59
CA LYS A 319 19.08 -6.57 9.53
C LYS A 319 19.01 -7.94 8.85
N HIS A 320 18.35 -8.03 7.70
CA HIS A 320 18.10 -9.28 6.97
C HIS A 320 18.76 -9.30 5.58
N GLN A 321 19.96 -8.70 5.45
CA GLN A 321 20.77 -8.69 4.23
C GLN A 321 21.75 -9.87 4.13
N ALA A 322 21.83 -10.72 5.14
CA ALA A 322 22.75 -11.85 5.20
C ALA A 322 22.04 -13.18 4.96
#